data_aa805e1ceabae3635fe89e55645d2a88
#
_entry.id   aa805e1ceabae3635fe89e55645d2a88
#
_cell.length_a   1.000
_cell.length_b   1.000
_cell.length_c   1.000
_cell.angle_alpha   90.00
_cell.angle_beta   90.00
_cell.angle_gamma   90.00
#
_symmetry.space_group_name_H-M   'P 1'
#
loop_
_entity.id
_entity.type
_entity.pdbx_description
1 polymer ?
#
loop_
_entity_poly.entity_id
_entity_poly.type
_entity_poly.pdbx_seq_one_letter_code
_entity_poly.pdbx_strand_id
1 'polypeptide(L)'
;ADFLMVVFETPDRIQHIFWGRLQRALAEGPADAVDEALLVCYEEVDRGIGALLELAGERTTVFLLSDHGFCGLHTAVHLDQWLADRGLLRYAGAKATVRRRVKAGLAPLLKRVLPRSWLLRGRRAFAVTRVVDWERTRVYSGRSSENAVFLNLRGREPKGIVEPGREYEALREEVIQALRTLRDPRTGEPVLRRVFRREEVYHGPYLESAPDILLELTEGYEVTSEVATAGVFRDVSGQGAGFHAQEGIFVAAGAGVAGPGRLEGAHIQDLAPTILHCLGLPVPQYMDGRVLEEVFDEAHRAAHPVVRTDAVPAIGPAREAGEVFSAEDEEEIRQRLSGLGYLS
;
A
#
# COMPACT_ATOMS: atom_id res chain seq x y z
N ALA A 1 -22.78 18.64 -9.81
CA ALA A 1 -21.90 17.52 -10.17
C ALA A 1 -22.68 16.22 -9.96
N ASP A 2 -22.54 15.27 -10.88
CA ASP A 2 -23.22 13.97 -10.78
C ASP A 2 -22.43 13.01 -9.88
N PHE A 3 -21.13 13.27 -9.71
CA PHE A 3 -20.21 12.54 -8.86
C PHE A 3 -19.20 13.47 -8.20
N LEU A 4 -18.97 13.27 -6.91
CA LEU A 4 -17.92 13.94 -6.13
C LEU A 4 -17.17 12.89 -5.29
N MET A 5 -15.84 12.94 -5.31
CA MET A 5 -14.99 12.13 -4.46
C MET A 5 -14.04 13.04 -3.66
N VAL A 6 -13.99 12.82 -2.36
CA VAL A 6 -13.08 13.55 -1.45
C VAL A 6 -12.26 12.52 -0.68
N VAL A 7 -10.96 12.77 -0.54
CA VAL A 7 -10.03 11.89 0.19
C VAL A 7 -9.48 12.64 1.39
N PHE A 8 -9.61 12.04 2.57
CA PHE A 8 -9.00 12.50 3.82
C PHE A 8 -7.79 11.65 4.14
N GLU A 9 -6.58 12.14 3.83
CA GLU A 9 -5.33 11.39 4.06
C GLU A 9 -4.83 11.45 5.51
N THR A 10 -5.34 12.38 6.32
CA THR A 10 -4.86 12.63 7.67
C THR A 10 -4.95 11.40 8.59
N PRO A 11 -6.05 10.61 8.60
CA PRO A 11 -6.15 9.41 9.42
C PRO A 11 -5.02 8.42 9.16
N ASP A 12 -4.75 8.11 7.90
CA ASP A 12 -3.68 7.19 7.48
C ASP A 12 -2.31 7.63 8.05
N ARG A 13 -1.95 8.89 7.83
CA ARG A 13 -0.65 9.44 8.28
C ARG A 13 -0.48 9.43 9.79
N ILE A 14 -1.54 9.75 10.52
CA ILE A 14 -1.55 9.74 11.98
C ILE A 14 -1.39 8.31 12.48
N GLN A 15 -2.12 7.36 11.91
CA GLN A 15 -2.12 5.97 12.33
C GLN A 15 -0.75 5.32 12.09
N HIS A 16 -0.06 5.64 11.00
CA HIS A 16 1.29 5.15 10.76
C HIS A 16 2.29 5.54 11.85
N ILE A 17 2.14 6.71 12.46
CA ILE A 17 3.14 7.26 13.38
C ILE A 17 2.71 7.10 14.84
N PHE A 18 1.41 7.25 15.13
CA PHE A 18 0.89 7.44 16.47
C PHE A 18 -0.15 6.39 16.89
N TRP A 19 -0.21 5.24 16.21
CA TRP A 19 -1.24 4.22 16.49
C TRP A 19 -1.39 3.89 17.97
N GLY A 20 -0.31 3.56 18.66
CA GLY A 20 -0.34 3.20 20.08
C GLY A 20 -0.81 4.34 21.00
N ARG A 21 -0.46 5.59 20.65
CA ARG A 21 -0.94 6.77 21.37
C ARG A 21 -2.41 7.02 21.12
N LEU A 22 -2.82 6.95 19.86
CA LEU A 22 -4.20 7.13 19.43
C LEU A 22 -5.13 6.10 20.10
N GLN A 23 -4.76 4.82 20.08
CA GLN A 23 -5.54 3.75 20.73
C GLN A 23 -5.70 4.01 22.24
N ARG A 24 -4.62 4.41 22.93
CA ARG A 24 -4.68 4.76 24.34
C ARG A 24 -5.55 6.00 24.58
N ALA A 25 -5.38 7.07 23.79
CA ALA A 25 -6.15 8.29 23.93
C ALA A 25 -7.66 8.06 23.71
N LEU A 26 -8.02 7.18 22.79
CA LEU A 26 -9.42 6.77 22.55
C LEU A 26 -9.99 5.95 23.70
N ALA A 27 -9.18 5.09 24.35
CA ALA A 27 -9.64 4.20 25.42
C ALA A 27 -9.68 4.89 26.80
N GLU A 28 -8.70 5.73 27.10
CA GLU A 28 -8.42 6.27 28.45
C GLU A 28 -8.58 7.79 28.54
N GLY A 29 -8.74 8.46 27.41
CA GLY A 29 -8.69 9.91 27.25
C GLY A 29 -7.27 10.42 26.96
N PRO A 30 -7.15 11.69 26.51
CA PRO A 30 -5.87 12.29 26.18
C PRO A 30 -5.04 12.54 27.45
N ALA A 31 -3.76 12.15 27.42
CA ALA A 31 -2.83 12.33 28.53
C ALA A 31 -2.01 13.62 28.40
N ASP A 32 -1.88 14.17 27.22
CA ASP A 32 -1.12 15.39 26.92
C ASP A 32 -1.62 16.10 25.65
N ALA A 33 -1.06 17.26 25.36
CA ALA A 33 -1.43 18.08 24.20
C ALA A 33 -1.23 17.39 22.85
N VAL A 34 -0.38 16.36 22.76
CA VAL A 34 -0.22 15.58 21.51
C VAL A 34 -1.40 14.64 21.34
N ASP A 35 -1.83 13.96 22.39
CA ASP A 35 -3.01 13.10 22.35
C ASP A 35 -4.27 13.92 22.03
N GLU A 36 -4.42 15.11 22.62
CA GLU A 36 -5.50 16.06 22.27
C GLU A 36 -5.47 16.42 20.78
N ALA A 37 -4.30 16.79 20.25
CA ALA A 37 -4.17 17.13 18.84
C ALA A 37 -4.50 15.95 17.89
N LEU A 38 -4.18 14.72 18.29
CA LEU A 38 -4.55 13.52 17.52
C LEU A 38 -6.08 13.36 17.45
N LEU A 39 -6.78 13.52 18.56
CA LEU A 39 -8.25 13.43 18.61
C LEU A 39 -8.90 14.56 17.80
N VAL A 40 -8.40 15.80 17.94
CA VAL A 40 -8.88 16.95 17.16
C VAL A 40 -8.77 16.69 15.64
N CYS A 41 -7.72 16.01 15.18
CA CYS A 41 -7.62 15.66 13.75
C CYS A 41 -8.79 14.79 13.27
N TYR A 42 -9.27 13.84 14.08
CA TYR A 42 -10.44 13.02 13.76
C TYR A 42 -11.74 13.82 13.83
N GLU A 43 -11.87 14.72 14.82
CA GLU A 43 -13.01 15.63 14.91
C GLU A 43 -13.11 16.55 13.69
N GLU A 44 -11.98 17.03 13.15
CA GLU A 44 -11.94 17.82 11.92
C GLU A 44 -12.36 17.03 10.68
N VAL A 45 -11.97 15.74 10.59
CA VAL A 45 -12.44 14.84 9.53
C VAL A 45 -13.94 14.63 9.64
N ASP A 46 -14.46 14.35 10.84
CA ASP A 46 -15.89 14.18 11.10
C ASP A 46 -16.68 15.46 10.73
N ARG A 47 -16.19 16.63 11.16
CA ARG A 47 -16.78 17.91 10.80
C ARG A 47 -16.80 18.18 9.30
N GLY A 48 -15.70 17.81 8.61
CA GLY A 48 -15.60 17.87 7.15
C GLY A 48 -16.62 16.96 6.46
N ILE A 49 -16.79 15.74 6.96
CA ILE A 49 -17.83 14.81 6.47
C ILE A 49 -19.21 15.39 6.70
N GLY A 50 -19.49 15.93 7.89
CA GLY A 50 -20.77 16.59 8.21
C GLY A 50 -21.10 17.72 7.23
N ALA A 51 -20.14 18.60 6.94
CA ALA A 51 -20.33 19.69 5.99
C ALA A 51 -20.63 19.18 4.55
N LEU A 52 -19.96 18.09 4.13
CA LEU A 52 -20.25 17.46 2.84
C LEU A 52 -21.64 16.84 2.79
N LEU A 53 -22.10 16.21 3.88
CA LEU A 53 -23.46 15.65 3.98
C LEU A 53 -24.54 16.74 3.90
N GLU A 54 -24.33 17.88 4.54
CA GLU A 54 -25.24 19.04 4.46
C GLU A 54 -25.35 19.55 3.01
N LEU A 55 -24.22 19.61 2.29
CA LEU A 55 -24.20 20.04 0.88
C LEU A 55 -24.81 19.02 -0.08
N ALA A 56 -24.68 17.73 0.23
CA ALA A 56 -25.16 16.64 -0.63
C ALA A 56 -26.68 16.65 -0.78
N GLY A 57 -27.43 16.93 0.30
CA GLY A 57 -28.86 16.93 0.33
C GLY A 57 -29.51 15.54 0.21
N GLU A 58 -30.84 15.48 0.35
CA GLU A 58 -31.62 14.24 0.50
C GLU A 58 -31.61 13.31 -0.74
N ARG A 59 -31.29 13.83 -1.92
CA ARG A 59 -31.30 13.06 -3.18
C ARG A 59 -29.97 12.44 -3.53
N THR A 60 -28.99 12.53 -2.65
CA THR A 60 -27.63 12.03 -2.90
C THR A 60 -27.40 10.70 -2.19
N THR A 61 -26.90 9.72 -2.91
CA THR A 61 -26.33 8.50 -2.33
C THR A 61 -24.90 8.80 -1.89
N VAL A 62 -24.56 8.48 -0.66
CA VAL A 62 -23.25 8.74 -0.06
C VAL A 62 -22.60 7.44 0.33
N PHE A 63 -21.33 7.26 -0.06
CA PHE A 63 -20.47 6.19 0.39
C PHE A 63 -19.31 6.78 1.20
N LEU A 64 -19.12 6.29 2.43
CA LEU A 64 -17.95 6.57 3.26
C LEU A 64 -17.17 5.26 3.40
N LEU A 65 -15.90 5.28 3.06
CA LEU A 65 -15.09 4.07 3.03
C LEU A 65 -13.61 4.36 3.31
N SER A 66 -12.88 3.31 3.63
CA SER A 66 -11.42 3.30 3.60
C SER A 66 -10.91 2.28 2.57
N ASP A 67 -9.72 2.50 2.05
CA ASP A 67 -9.02 1.57 1.16
C ASP A 67 -8.44 0.37 1.93
N HIS A 68 -8.12 0.53 3.21
CA HIS A 68 -7.65 -0.51 4.13
C HIS A 68 -8.00 -0.14 5.58
N GLY A 69 -7.79 -1.07 6.49
CA GLY A 69 -7.81 -0.82 7.93
C GLY A 69 -6.42 -0.56 8.50
N PHE A 70 -6.30 -0.57 9.82
CA PHE A 70 -5.05 -0.39 10.55
C PHE A 70 -4.93 -1.36 11.74
N CYS A 71 -3.70 -1.75 12.05
CA CYS A 71 -3.34 -2.50 13.24
C CYS A 71 -2.02 -2.01 13.85
N GLY A 72 -1.72 -2.41 15.07
CA GLY A 72 -0.43 -2.10 15.70
C GLY A 72 0.71 -2.85 15.04
N LEU A 73 1.78 -2.14 14.68
CA LEU A 73 2.98 -2.74 14.12
C LEU A 73 3.91 -3.20 15.24
N HIS A 74 4.33 -4.47 15.21
CA HIS A 74 5.26 -5.01 16.20
C HIS A 74 6.54 -5.59 15.61
N THR A 75 6.53 -6.01 14.32
CA THR A 75 7.70 -6.66 13.71
C THR A 75 7.93 -6.23 12.28
N ALA A 76 9.11 -5.70 12.01
CA ALA A 76 9.60 -5.47 10.66
C ALA A 76 10.40 -6.69 10.16
N VAL A 77 10.08 -7.18 8.97
CA VAL A 77 10.68 -8.36 8.33
C VAL A 77 11.56 -7.91 7.17
N HIS A 78 12.85 -8.14 7.29
CA HIS A 78 13.83 -7.87 6.24
C HIS A 78 13.86 -9.05 5.24
N LEU A 79 12.91 -9.07 4.31
CA LEU A 79 12.70 -10.19 3.37
C LEU A 79 13.93 -10.41 2.46
N ASP A 80 14.59 -9.34 2.04
CA ASP A 80 15.85 -9.44 1.28
C ASP A 80 16.96 -10.14 2.07
N GLN A 81 17.03 -9.94 3.39
CA GLN A 81 17.98 -10.66 4.24
C GLN A 81 17.62 -12.15 4.34
N TRP A 82 16.34 -12.46 4.47
CA TRP A 82 15.87 -13.85 4.46
C TRP A 82 16.18 -14.58 3.16
N LEU A 83 16.01 -13.92 2.01
CA LEU A 83 16.39 -14.42 0.68
C LEU A 83 17.92 -14.57 0.58
N ALA A 84 18.69 -13.63 1.11
CA ALA A 84 20.15 -13.69 1.09
C ALA A 84 20.71 -14.84 1.95
N ASP A 85 20.13 -15.09 3.12
CA ASP A 85 20.51 -16.21 4.01
C ASP A 85 20.27 -17.57 3.35
N ARG A 86 19.32 -17.65 2.41
CA ARG A 86 19.04 -18.84 1.58
C ARG A 86 19.85 -18.89 0.28
N GLY A 87 20.66 -17.89 0.03
CA GLY A 87 21.49 -17.81 -1.18
C GLY A 87 20.71 -17.47 -2.46
N LEU A 88 19.44 -17.08 -2.33
CA LEU A 88 18.57 -16.68 -3.44
C LEU A 88 18.85 -15.24 -3.90
N LEU A 89 19.23 -14.37 -2.96
CA LEU A 89 19.68 -13.01 -3.21
C LEU A 89 21.17 -12.88 -2.88
N ARG A 90 21.91 -12.15 -3.68
CA ARG A 90 23.34 -11.89 -3.47
C ARG A 90 23.60 -10.40 -3.45
N TYR A 91 24.37 -9.95 -2.48
CA TYR A 91 24.86 -8.58 -2.43
C TYR A 91 26.25 -8.49 -3.06
N ALA A 92 26.51 -7.41 -3.78
CA ALA A 92 27.82 -7.11 -4.34
C ALA A 92 28.88 -7.04 -3.21
N GLY A 93 30.03 -7.67 -3.47
CA GLY A 93 31.05 -7.92 -2.45
C GLY A 93 31.63 -6.70 -1.76
N ALA A 94 32.40 -6.93 -0.72
CA ALA A 94 32.92 -5.97 0.27
C ALA A 94 33.59 -4.69 -0.30
N LYS A 95 34.16 -4.72 -1.51
CA LYS A 95 34.79 -3.52 -2.14
C LYS A 95 33.78 -2.39 -2.40
N ALA A 96 32.53 -2.72 -2.78
CA ALA A 96 31.46 -1.72 -2.92
C ALA A 96 30.97 -1.22 -1.55
N THR A 97 30.96 -2.11 -0.56
CA THR A 97 30.52 -1.85 0.82
C THR A 97 31.58 -1.04 1.60
N VAL A 98 32.88 -1.29 1.39
CA VAL A 98 34.00 -0.58 2.07
C VAL A 98 34.06 0.87 1.60
N ARG A 99 33.95 1.13 0.30
CA ARG A 99 33.94 2.51 -0.23
C ARG A 99 32.80 3.33 0.38
N ARG A 100 31.74 2.70 0.82
CA ARG A 100 30.56 3.30 1.44
C ARG A 100 30.72 3.42 2.97
N ARG A 101 31.35 2.46 3.66
CA ARG A 101 31.68 2.52 5.10
C ARG A 101 32.68 3.64 5.41
N VAL A 102 33.65 3.88 4.54
CA VAL A 102 34.59 5.01 4.67
C VAL A 102 33.85 6.34 4.59
N LYS A 103 32.88 6.48 3.68
CA LYS A 103 32.02 7.68 3.63
C LYS A 103 31.11 7.81 4.89
N ALA A 104 30.60 6.71 5.42
CA ALA A 104 29.78 6.70 6.64
C ALA A 104 30.61 6.98 7.92
N GLY A 105 31.86 6.53 7.99
CA GLY A 105 32.79 6.81 9.09
C GLY A 105 33.15 8.29 9.25
N LEU A 106 33.05 9.07 8.18
CA LEU A 106 33.26 10.54 8.21
C LEU A 106 32.00 11.31 8.66
N ALA A 107 30.83 10.65 8.76
CA ALA A 107 29.58 11.28 9.14
C ALA A 107 29.57 11.93 10.54
N PRO A 108 30.16 11.37 11.60
CA PRO A 108 30.21 12.01 12.90
C PRO A 108 31.09 13.27 12.93
N LEU A 109 32.17 13.32 12.12
CA LEU A 109 32.97 14.53 11.99
C LEU A 109 32.23 15.63 11.25
N LEU A 110 31.51 15.29 10.18
CA LEU A 110 30.68 16.22 9.41
C LEU A 110 29.48 16.78 10.21
N LYS A 111 28.93 16.02 11.18
CA LYS A 111 27.86 16.50 12.08
C LYS A 111 28.28 17.67 12.97
N ARG A 112 29.57 17.85 13.22
CA ARG A 112 30.11 18.96 14.03
C ARG A 112 30.28 20.27 13.26
N VAL A 113 30.32 20.20 11.92
CA VAL A 113 30.72 21.35 11.08
C VAL A 113 29.59 21.80 10.14
N LEU A 114 28.60 20.96 9.85
CA LEU A 114 27.55 21.27 8.88
C LEU A 114 26.21 21.68 9.52
N PRO A 115 25.48 22.66 8.95
CA PRO A 115 24.14 23.06 9.39
C PRO A 115 23.14 21.88 9.40
N ARG A 116 22.20 21.88 10.35
CA ARG A 116 21.16 20.81 10.50
C ARG A 116 20.38 20.54 9.21
N SER A 117 20.11 21.54 8.40
CA SER A 117 19.41 21.43 7.11
C SER A 117 20.19 20.60 6.09
N TRP A 118 21.53 20.66 6.09
CA TRP A 118 22.40 19.86 5.26
C TRP A 118 22.53 18.43 5.76
N LEU A 119 22.45 18.22 7.06
CA LEU A 119 22.46 16.90 7.69
C LEU A 119 21.16 16.11 7.38
N LEU A 120 20.03 16.79 7.30
CA LEU A 120 18.73 16.15 6.93
C LEU A 120 18.69 15.75 5.46
N ARG A 121 19.22 16.59 4.56
CA ARG A 121 19.43 16.22 3.14
C ARG A 121 20.47 15.10 2.97
N GLY A 122 21.52 15.10 3.80
CA GLY A 122 22.56 14.06 3.79
C GLY A 122 22.09 12.70 4.33
N ARG A 123 21.12 12.64 5.24
CA ARG A 123 20.61 11.36 5.79
C ARG A 123 20.05 10.43 4.72
N ARG A 124 19.36 10.96 3.69
CA ARG A 124 18.89 10.16 2.54
C ARG A 124 20.05 9.67 1.65
N ALA A 125 21.11 10.47 1.49
CA ALA A 125 22.30 10.09 0.72
C ALA A 125 23.22 9.08 1.43
N PHE A 126 23.09 8.91 2.76
CA PHE A 126 23.89 8.00 3.59
C PHE A 126 23.15 6.74 4.04
N ALA A 127 21.92 6.51 3.57
CA ALA A 127 21.27 5.22 3.76
C ALA A 127 22.17 4.11 3.18
N VAL A 128 22.55 3.15 4.03
CA VAL A 128 23.38 2.01 3.62
C VAL A 128 22.47 1.08 2.82
N THR A 129 22.27 1.36 1.54
CA THR A 129 21.65 0.39 0.63
C THR A 129 22.71 -0.63 0.24
N ARG A 130 22.49 -1.90 0.54
CA ARG A 130 23.30 -2.97 -0.03
C ARG A 130 23.03 -3.01 -1.53
N VAL A 131 24.11 -3.00 -2.33
CA VAL A 131 23.96 -3.12 -3.78
C VAL A 131 23.72 -4.60 -4.10
N VAL A 132 22.62 -4.92 -4.74
CA VAL A 132 22.30 -6.27 -5.20
C VAL A 132 23.24 -6.65 -6.36
N ASP A 133 23.80 -7.85 -6.31
CA ASP A 133 24.51 -8.48 -7.43
C ASP A 133 23.50 -9.22 -8.32
N TRP A 134 22.96 -8.49 -9.29
CA TRP A 134 21.90 -9.01 -10.18
C TRP A 134 22.35 -10.20 -11.04
N GLU A 135 23.64 -10.34 -11.31
CA GLU A 135 24.17 -11.46 -12.10
C GLU A 135 24.23 -12.77 -11.29
N ARG A 136 23.98 -12.69 -9.97
CA ARG A 136 23.99 -13.84 -9.05
C ARG A 136 22.72 -13.93 -8.20
N THR A 137 21.80 -13.00 -8.37
CA THR A 137 20.53 -12.98 -7.65
C THR A 137 19.47 -13.68 -8.47
N ARG A 138 18.84 -14.70 -7.91
CA ARG A 138 17.74 -15.44 -8.54
C ARG A 138 16.37 -14.92 -8.14
N VAL A 139 16.24 -14.41 -6.90
CA VAL A 139 14.99 -13.96 -6.29
C VAL A 139 15.26 -12.70 -5.50
N TYR A 140 14.33 -11.74 -5.54
CA TYR A 140 14.41 -10.49 -4.79
C TYR A 140 13.02 -10.06 -4.30
N SER A 141 12.94 -9.27 -3.22
CA SER A 141 11.67 -8.73 -2.74
C SER A 141 11.27 -7.46 -3.51
N GLY A 142 9.99 -7.18 -3.56
CA GLY A 142 9.46 -5.90 -3.97
C GLY A 142 9.87 -4.77 -3.03
N ARG A 143 9.44 -3.56 -3.32
CA ARG A 143 9.62 -2.43 -2.41
C ARG A 143 8.74 -2.63 -1.17
N SER A 144 9.04 -1.91 -0.09
CA SER A 144 8.36 -2.08 1.21
C SER A 144 6.83 -2.08 1.16
N SER A 145 6.23 -1.38 0.21
CA SER A 145 4.77 -1.31 0.04
C SER A 145 4.17 -2.41 -0.84
N GLU A 146 4.99 -3.24 -1.49
CA GLU A 146 4.48 -4.15 -2.52
C GLU A 146 4.12 -5.54 -1.96
N ASN A 147 4.62 -5.93 -0.79
CA ASN A 147 4.42 -7.26 -0.19
C ASN A 147 4.56 -8.40 -1.22
N ALA A 148 5.64 -8.38 -1.97
CA ALA A 148 5.81 -9.20 -3.15
C ALA A 148 7.22 -9.73 -3.32
N VAL A 149 7.35 -10.83 -4.08
CA VAL A 149 8.62 -11.44 -4.45
C VAL A 149 8.68 -11.63 -5.95
N PHE A 150 9.83 -11.31 -6.53
CA PHE A 150 10.13 -11.43 -7.95
C PHE A 150 11.25 -12.46 -8.17
N LEU A 151 11.10 -13.22 -9.23
CA LEU A 151 12.17 -14.03 -9.77
C LEU A 151 12.93 -13.23 -10.83
N ASN A 152 14.25 -13.25 -10.78
CA ASN A 152 15.10 -12.53 -11.73
C ASN A 152 15.12 -13.25 -13.10
N LEU A 153 13.98 -13.14 -13.81
CA LEU A 153 13.64 -13.92 -15.00
C LEU A 153 14.37 -13.38 -16.23
N ARG A 154 15.00 -14.28 -16.98
CA ARG A 154 15.63 -13.95 -18.27
C ARG A 154 14.58 -13.51 -19.30
N GLY A 155 14.85 -12.39 -19.94
CA GLY A 155 13.95 -11.79 -20.93
C GLY A 155 12.96 -10.79 -20.36
N ARG A 156 12.65 -10.87 -19.06
CA ARG A 156 11.84 -9.86 -18.35
C ARG A 156 12.73 -8.85 -17.60
N GLU A 157 13.66 -9.36 -16.80
CA GLU A 157 14.56 -8.49 -16.06
C GLU A 157 15.81 -8.14 -16.88
N PRO A 158 16.35 -6.92 -16.78
CA PRO A 158 17.53 -6.50 -17.57
C PRO A 158 18.78 -7.37 -17.34
N LYS A 159 18.89 -8.00 -16.17
CA LYS A 159 19.96 -8.94 -15.79
C LYS A 159 19.39 -10.26 -15.30
N GLY A 160 18.32 -10.72 -15.93
CA GLY A 160 17.66 -11.97 -15.61
C GLY A 160 18.57 -13.18 -15.81
N ILE A 161 18.59 -14.07 -14.85
CA ILE A 161 19.42 -15.30 -14.87
C ILE A 161 18.60 -16.57 -14.72
N VAL A 162 17.35 -16.49 -14.28
CA VAL A 162 16.43 -17.64 -14.17
C VAL A 162 15.84 -17.92 -15.55
N GLU A 163 15.98 -19.14 -16.04
CA GLU A 163 15.41 -19.51 -17.35
C GLU A 163 13.89 -19.65 -17.26
N PRO A 164 13.15 -19.15 -18.28
CA PRO A 164 11.70 -19.35 -18.37
C PRO A 164 11.33 -20.83 -18.42
N GLY A 165 10.13 -21.16 -17.99
CA GLY A 165 9.59 -22.50 -18.01
C GLY A 165 9.98 -23.32 -16.78
N ARG A 166 10.57 -24.52 -16.95
CA ARG A 166 10.74 -25.49 -15.86
C ARG A 166 11.57 -24.96 -14.67
N GLU A 167 12.65 -24.23 -14.93
CA GLU A 167 13.48 -23.67 -13.86
C GLU A 167 12.71 -22.61 -13.06
N TYR A 168 12.04 -21.70 -13.77
CA TYR A 168 11.21 -20.67 -13.18
C TYR A 168 10.12 -21.26 -12.28
N GLU A 169 9.35 -22.26 -12.79
CA GLU A 169 8.27 -22.87 -12.01
C GLU A 169 8.79 -23.61 -10.77
N ALA A 170 9.88 -24.36 -10.93
CA ALA A 170 10.48 -25.09 -9.81
C ALA A 170 10.99 -24.14 -8.72
N LEU A 171 11.67 -23.07 -9.12
CA LEU A 171 12.19 -22.07 -8.16
C LEU A 171 11.04 -21.30 -7.48
N ARG A 172 10.00 -20.92 -8.25
CA ARG A 172 8.83 -20.24 -7.70
C ARG A 172 8.16 -21.09 -6.63
N GLU A 173 7.95 -22.37 -6.91
CA GLU A 173 7.34 -23.31 -5.95
C GLU A 173 8.22 -23.50 -4.71
N GLU A 174 9.54 -23.65 -4.88
CA GLU A 174 10.49 -23.74 -3.76
C GLU A 174 10.37 -22.53 -2.83
N VAL A 175 10.33 -21.33 -3.40
CA VAL A 175 10.20 -20.07 -2.63
C VAL A 175 8.85 -19.98 -1.94
N ILE A 176 7.75 -20.34 -2.61
CA ILE A 176 6.41 -20.35 -2.03
C ILE A 176 6.35 -21.28 -0.80
N GLN A 177 6.86 -22.50 -0.93
CA GLN A 177 6.87 -23.45 0.18
C GLN A 177 7.72 -22.95 1.36
N ALA A 178 8.87 -22.34 1.08
CA ALA A 178 9.73 -21.77 2.11
C ALA A 178 9.06 -20.57 2.82
N LEU A 179 8.35 -19.72 2.08
CA LEU A 179 7.59 -18.59 2.63
C LEU A 179 6.42 -19.04 3.49
N ARG A 180 5.67 -20.05 3.08
CA ARG A 180 4.55 -20.62 3.85
C ARG A 180 4.96 -21.14 5.23
N THR A 181 6.22 -21.54 5.38
CA THR A 181 6.78 -22.01 6.65
C THR A 181 7.51 -20.93 7.45
N LEU A 182 7.55 -19.69 6.96
CA LEU A 182 8.22 -18.58 7.63
C LEU A 182 7.51 -18.20 8.93
N ARG A 183 8.22 -18.34 10.06
CA ARG A 183 7.73 -18.00 11.39
C ARG A 183 8.67 -17.03 12.07
N ASP A 184 8.11 -16.18 12.91
CA ASP A 184 8.90 -15.35 13.81
C ASP A 184 9.50 -16.24 14.91
N PRO A 185 10.83 -16.33 15.01
CA PRO A 185 11.48 -17.22 15.99
C PRO A 185 11.27 -16.79 17.44
N ARG A 186 10.81 -15.56 17.68
CA ARG A 186 10.54 -15.04 19.03
C ARG A 186 9.16 -15.43 19.54
N THR A 187 8.17 -15.52 18.66
CA THR A 187 6.77 -15.82 19.01
C THR A 187 6.32 -17.20 18.55
N GLY A 188 6.96 -17.76 17.52
CA GLY A 188 6.54 -18.97 16.81
C GLY A 188 5.38 -18.73 15.83
N GLU A 189 4.88 -17.51 15.72
CA GLU A 189 3.74 -17.15 14.88
C GLU A 189 4.11 -17.14 13.38
N PRO A 190 3.16 -17.49 12.49
CA PRO A 190 3.37 -17.36 11.06
C PRO A 190 3.44 -15.87 10.69
N VAL A 191 4.46 -15.50 9.91
CA VAL A 191 4.64 -14.13 9.39
C VAL A 191 3.66 -13.83 8.26
N LEU A 192 3.31 -14.86 7.51
CA LEU A 192 2.43 -14.75 6.34
C LEU A 192 1.13 -15.51 6.60
N ARG A 193 0.02 -14.84 6.38
CA ARG A 193 -1.31 -15.45 6.42
C ARG A 193 -1.55 -16.30 5.18
N ARG A 194 -1.18 -15.74 4.00
CA ARG A 194 -1.27 -16.46 2.72
C ARG A 194 -0.11 -16.08 1.81
N VAL A 195 0.22 -16.99 0.89
CA VAL A 195 1.21 -16.79 -0.16
C VAL A 195 0.58 -17.25 -1.46
N PHE A 196 0.52 -16.36 -2.44
CA PHE A 196 -0.15 -16.61 -3.72
C PHE A 196 0.83 -16.59 -4.87
N ARG A 197 0.54 -17.36 -5.89
CA ARG A 197 1.07 -17.13 -7.23
C ARG A 197 0.32 -15.94 -7.84
N ARG A 198 0.96 -15.18 -8.71
CA ARG A 198 0.31 -14.04 -9.37
C ARG A 198 -0.97 -14.41 -10.10
N GLU A 199 -1.01 -15.59 -10.71
CA GLU A 199 -2.16 -16.11 -11.48
C GLU A 199 -3.36 -16.45 -10.58
N GLU A 200 -3.18 -16.57 -9.26
CA GLU A 200 -4.26 -16.77 -8.29
C GLU A 200 -4.95 -15.46 -7.89
N VAL A 201 -4.32 -14.31 -8.17
CA VAL A 201 -4.79 -12.99 -7.75
C VAL A 201 -5.09 -12.08 -8.94
N TYR A 202 -4.25 -12.15 -9.98
CA TYR A 202 -4.33 -11.27 -11.14
C TYR A 202 -4.64 -12.04 -12.42
N HIS A 203 -5.30 -11.35 -13.33
CA HIS A 203 -5.52 -11.81 -14.71
C HIS A 203 -5.44 -10.63 -15.68
N GLY A 204 -5.56 -10.89 -16.97
CA GLY A 204 -5.55 -9.86 -18.00
C GLY A 204 -4.17 -9.61 -18.63
N PRO A 205 -4.06 -8.58 -19.48
CA PRO A 205 -2.91 -8.38 -20.36
C PRO A 205 -1.61 -7.98 -19.66
N TYR A 206 -1.68 -7.54 -18.41
CA TYR A 206 -0.52 -7.08 -17.63
C TYR A 206 -0.01 -8.13 -16.63
N LEU A 207 -0.57 -9.34 -16.64
CA LEU A 207 -0.20 -10.42 -15.72
C LEU A 207 1.31 -10.70 -15.69
N GLU A 208 1.96 -10.68 -16.87
CA GLU A 208 3.39 -10.94 -16.99
C GLU A 208 4.27 -9.86 -16.30
N SER A 209 3.73 -8.67 -16.07
CA SER A 209 4.41 -7.59 -15.36
C SER A 209 4.19 -7.62 -13.85
N ALA A 210 3.25 -8.44 -13.39
CA ALA A 210 2.96 -8.58 -11.96
C ALA A 210 4.10 -9.31 -11.24
N PRO A 211 4.25 -9.10 -9.92
CA PRO A 211 5.15 -9.90 -9.07
C PRO A 211 4.85 -11.39 -9.20
N ASP A 212 5.86 -12.22 -9.13
CA ASP A 212 5.70 -13.68 -9.31
C ASP A 212 4.99 -14.35 -8.12
N ILE A 213 5.18 -13.77 -6.92
CA ILE A 213 4.61 -14.24 -5.65
C ILE A 213 4.10 -13.05 -4.87
N LEU A 214 2.86 -13.14 -4.40
CA LEU A 214 2.21 -12.12 -3.56
C LEU A 214 2.09 -12.63 -2.13
N LEU A 215 2.26 -11.71 -1.18
CA LEU A 215 2.32 -12.01 0.24
C LEU A 215 1.19 -11.29 0.98
N GLU A 216 0.38 -12.04 1.67
CA GLU A 216 -0.55 -11.51 2.66
C GLU A 216 0.07 -11.69 4.04
N LEU A 217 0.41 -10.59 4.68
CA LEU A 217 1.05 -10.59 5.99
C LEU A 217 0.03 -10.92 7.10
N THR A 218 0.51 -11.54 8.16
CA THR A 218 -0.21 -11.57 9.44
C THR A 218 -0.19 -10.15 10.02
N GLU A 219 -1.28 -9.73 10.65
CA GLU A 219 -1.37 -8.41 11.26
C GLU A 219 -0.23 -8.15 12.26
N GLY A 220 0.26 -6.92 12.27
CA GLY A 220 1.39 -6.51 13.08
C GLY A 220 2.78 -6.78 12.48
N TYR A 221 2.85 -7.39 11.30
CA TYR A 221 4.08 -7.55 10.53
C TYR A 221 4.12 -6.58 9.34
N GLU A 222 5.30 -6.10 9.00
CA GLU A 222 5.59 -5.39 7.75
C GLU A 222 6.80 -5.98 7.03
N VAL A 223 6.83 -5.95 5.72
CA VAL A 223 8.05 -6.18 4.94
C VAL A 223 8.75 -4.85 4.74
N THR A 224 10.02 -4.79 5.10
CA THR A 224 10.85 -3.59 4.94
C THR A 224 12.00 -3.81 3.98
N SER A 225 12.26 -2.79 3.14
CA SER A 225 13.44 -2.71 2.27
C SER A 225 14.66 -2.10 2.97
N GLU A 226 14.54 -1.73 4.24
CA GLU A 226 15.68 -1.26 5.02
C GLU A 226 16.77 -2.34 5.10
N VAL A 227 18.02 -1.89 5.17
CA VAL A 227 19.13 -2.85 5.34
C VAL A 227 19.08 -3.49 6.71
N ALA A 228 18.97 -4.82 6.75
CA ALA A 228 19.03 -5.58 7.97
C ALA A 228 20.35 -5.30 8.73
N THR A 229 20.25 -4.87 9.97
CA THR A 229 21.42 -4.64 10.86
C THR A 229 21.62 -5.77 11.85
N ALA A 230 20.56 -6.52 12.17
CA ALA A 230 20.54 -7.53 13.22
C ALA A 230 19.73 -8.79 12.85
N GLY A 231 19.69 -9.17 11.57
CA GLY A 231 18.97 -10.36 11.11
C GLY A 231 17.67 -10.07 10.38
N VAL A 232 16.85 -11.11 10.16
CA VAL A 232 15.61 -11.04 9.37
C VAL A 232 14.49 -10.29 10.10
N PHE A 233 14.40 -10.44 11.40
CA PHE A 233 13.33 -9.88 12.23
C PHE A 233 13.82 -8.75 13.12
N ARG A 234 13.09 -7.63 13.10
CA ARG A 234 13.33 -6.49 13.98
C ARG A 234 12.09 -6.18 14.77
N ASP A 235 12.20 -6.14 16.10
CA ASP A 235 11.15 -5.66 16.99
C ASP A 235 10.98 -4.15 16.83
N VAL A 236 9.77 -3.72 16.56
CA VAL A 236 9.38 -2.31 16.41
C VAL A 236 8.19 -1.95 17.31
N SER A 237 7.73 -2.86 18.16
CA SER A 237 6.57 -2.67 19.04
C SER A 237 6.68 -1.42 19.92
N GLY A 238 7.89 -1.09 20.38
CA GLY A 238 8.16 0.10 21.19
C GLY A 238 8.03 1.45 20.46
N GLN A 239 7.85 1.43 19.13
CA GLN A 239 7.68 2.67 18.35
C GLN A 239 6.25 3.20 18.38
N GLY A 240 5.26 2.36 18.74
CA GLY A 240 3.84 2.72 18.76
C GLY A 240 3.26 3.02 17.37
N ALA A 241 3.93 2.59 16.31
CA ALA A 241 3.51 2.77 14.95
C ALA A 241 2.36 1.82 14.57
N GLY A 242 1.54 2.24 13.59
CA GLY A 242 0.55 1.39 12.96
C GLY A 242 0.96 0.97 11.56
N PHE A 243 0.32 -0.08 11.07
CA PHE A 243 0.46 -0.55 9.71
C PHE A 243 -0.89 -1.01 9.16
N HIS A 244 -0.98 -1.14 7.84
CA HIS A 244 -2.23 -1.49 7.17
C HIS A 244 -2.74 -2.86 7.61
N ALA A 245 -4.05 -2.92 7.90
CA ALA A 245 -4.82 -4.14 8.06
C ALA A 245 -5.78 -4.30 6.87
N GLN A 246 -6.19 -5.52 6.62
CA GLN A 246 -6.98 -5.83 5.42
C GLN A 246 -8.42 -5.32 5.50
N GLU A 247 -9.00 -5.37 6.70
CA GLU A 247 -10.40 -4.98 6.90
C GLU A 247 -10.52 -3.47 7.13
N GLY A 248 -11.09 -2.77 6.16
CA GLY A 248 -11.44 -1.35 6.24
C GLY A 248 -12.89 -1.13 6.70
N ILE A 249 -13.38 0.07 6.46
CA ILE A 249 -14.77 0.45 6.74
C ILE A 249 -15.53 0.72 5.44
N PHE A 250 -16.84 0.46 5.46
CA PHE A 250 -17.77 0.87 4.42
C PHE A 250 -19.09 1.26 5.05
N VAL A 251 -19.59 2.44 4.71
CA VAL A 251 -20.90 2.95 5.11
C VAL A 251 -21.60 3.51 3.88
N ALA A 252 -22.87 3.19 3.71
CA ALA A 252 -23.72 3.76 2.69
C ALA A 252 -24.94 4.42 3.33
N ALA A 253 -25.33 5.57 2.81
CA ALA A 253 -26.48 6.33 3.30
C ALA A 253 -27.10 7.18 2.17
N GLY A 254 -28.33 7.66 2.38
CA GLY A 254 -29.00 8.58 1.48
C GLY A 254 -29.97 7.92 0.52
N ALA A 255 -30.16 8.53 -0.64
CA ALA A 255 -31.20 8.13 -1.60
C ALA A 255 -30.99 6.71 -2.13
N GLY A 256 -32.05 5.90 -2.10
CA GLY A 256 -32.05 4.52 -2.62
C GLY A 256 -31.31 3.50 -1.78
N VAL A 257 -30.68 3.91 -0.67
CA VAL A 257 -29.97 3.00 0.23
C VAL A 257 -30.98 2.27 1.12
N ALA A 258 -30.79 0.95 1.31
CA ALA A 258 -31.60 0.14 2.20
C ALA A 258 -31.51 0.65 3.65
N GLY A 259 -32.51 0.30 4.46
CA GLY A 259 -32.49 0.63 5.89
C GLY A 259 -31.29 0.05 6.62
N PRO A 260 -31.15 0.33 7.94
CA PRO A 260 -29.97 -0.07 8.71
C PRO A 260 -29.74 -1.58 8.62
N GLY A 261 -28.49 -1.96 8.35
CA GLY A 261 -28.07 -3.33 8.17
C GLY A 261 -26.56 -3.44 8.17
N ARG A 262 -26.06 -4.68 8.14
CA ARG A 262 -24.64 -5.00 8.00
C ARG A 262 -24.40 -5.63 6.64
N LEU A 263 -23.41 -5.12 5.92
CA LEU A 263 -22.94 -5.69 4.67
C LEU A 263 -21.74 -6.60 4.96
N GLU A 264 -21.76 -7.81 4.42
CA GLU A 264 -20.66 -8.77 4.55
C GLU A 264 -20.08 -9.11 3.17
N GLY A 265 -18.78 -9.38 3.11
CA GLY A 265 -18.09 -9.81 1.89
C GLY A 265 -17.99 -8.75 0.80
N ALA A 266 -18.09 -7.46 1.15
CA ALA A 266 -17.77 -6.37 0.23
C ALA A 266 -16.26 -6.20 0.10
N HIS A 267 -15.80 -5.92 -1.11
CA HIS A 267 -14.41 -5.63 -1.43
C HIS A 267 -14.28 -4.26 -2.06
N ILE A 268 -13.13 -3.63 -1.92
CA ILE A 268 -12.89 -2.29 -2.47
C ILE A 268 -13.10 -2.25 -4.00
N GLN A 269 -12.80 -3.34 -4.71
CA GLN A 269 -13.04 -3.47 -6.15
C GLN A 269 -14.53 -3.43 -6.55
N ASP A 270 -15.45 -3.64 -5.60
CA ASP A 270 -16.90 -3.59 -5.83
C ASP A 270 -17.42 -2.15 -5.91
N LEU A 271 -16.63 -1.16 -5.47
CA LEU A 271 -17.08 0.23 -5.41
C LEU A 271 -17.23 0.86 -6.79
N ALA A 272 -16.27 0.67 -7.68
CA ALA A 272 -16.34 1.24 -9.02
C ALA A 272 -17.58 0.75 -9.80
N PRO A 273 -17.88 -0.57 -9.88
CA PRO A 273 -19.10 -1.05 -10.50
C PRO A 273 -20.37 -0.56 -9.77
N THR A 274 -20.34 -0.43 -8.44
CA THR A 274 -21.49 0.07 -7.65
C THR A 274 -21.73 1.56 -7.92
N ILE A 275 -20.69 2.38 -8.01
CA ILE A 275 -20.79 3.81 -8.36
C ILE A 275 -21.34 3.97 -9.78
N LEU A 276 -20.83 3.21 -10.75
CA LEU A 276 -21.37 3.26 -12.12
C LEU A 276 -22.86 2.92 -12.15
N HIS A 277 -23.26 1.90 -11.40
CA HIS A 277 -24.68 1.54 -11.26
C HIS A 277 -25.51 2.67 -10.66
N CYS A 278 -25.05 3.32 -9.59
CA CYS A 278 -25.71 4.50 -9.01
C CYS A 278 -25.89 5.65 -10.01
N LEU A 279 -24.94 5.81 -10.92
CA LEU A 279 -24.99 6.84 -11.97
C LEU A 279 -25.86 6.43 -13.18
N GLY A 280 -26.50 5.26 -13.14
CA GLY A 280 -27.27 4.72 -14.26
C GLY A 280 -26.41 4.34 -15.47
N LEU A 281 -25.13 4.11 -15.28
CA LEU A 281 -24.17 3.74 -16.31
C LEU A 281 -23.99 2.22 -16.38
N PRO A 282 -23.81 1.66 -17.60
CA PRO A 282 -23.49 0.24 -17.73
C PRO A 282 -22.14 -0.10 -17.08
N VAL A 283 -22.10 -1.22 -16.38
CA VAL A 283 -20.88 -1.76 -15.75
C VAL A 283 -20.09 -2.57 -16.77
N PRO A 284 -18.83 -2.21 -17.07
CA PRO A 284 -17.97 -2.97 -17.97
C PRO A 284 -17.73 -4.39 -17.47
N GLN A 285 -17.78 -5.38 -18.36
CA GLN A 285 -17.57 -6.80 -17.99
C GLN A 285 -16.14 -7.12 -17.55
N TYR A 286 -15.15 -6.28 -17.90
CA TYR A 286 -13.76 -6.45 -17.48
C TYR A 286 -13.50 -6.03 -16.02
N MET A 287 -14.48 -5.42 -15.34
CA MET A 287 -14.35 -5.10 -13.92
C MET A 287 -14.52 -6.37 -13.08
N ASP A 288 -13.55 -6.64 -12.21
CA ASP A 288 -13.52 -7.82 -11.35
C ASP A 288 -14.55 -7.76 -10.22
N GLY A 289 -14.86 -6.54 -9.75
CA GLY A 289 -15.84 -6.32 -8.72
C GLY A 289 -17.28 -6.51 -9.20
N ARG A 290 -18.15 -6.73 -8.24
CA ARG A 290 -19.60 -6.81 -8.44
C ARG A 290 -20.29 -5.50 -8.03
N VAL A 291 -21.50 -5.29 -8.48
CA VAL A 291 -22.38 -4.27 -7.88
C VAL A 291 -22.85 -4.77 -6.53
N LEU A 292 -22.74 -3.94 -5.50
CA LEU A 292 -23.25 -4.21 -4.16
C LEU A 292 -24.75 -3.94 -4.10
N GLU A 293 -25.56 -4.78 -4.78
CA GLU A 293 -27.01 -4.59 -4.90
C GLU A 293 -27.73 -4.60 -3.55
N GLU A 294 -27.18 -5.31 -2.56
CA GLU A 294 -27.70 -5.38 -1.19
C GLU A 294 -27.61 -4.07 -0.41
N VAL A 295 -26.83 -3.11 -0.89
CA VAL A 295 -26.77 -1.74 -0.34
C VAL A 295 -28.07 -0.99 -0.63
N PHE A 296 -28.76 -1.32 -1.72
CA PHE A 296 -29.92 -0.60 -2.19
C PHE A 296 -31.23 -1.21 -1.72
N ASP A 297 -32.24 -0.37 -1.52
CA ASP A 297 -33.58 -0.84 -1.19
C ASP A 297 -34.24 -1.58 -2.38
N GLU A 298 -35.35 -2.27 -2.10
CA GLU A 298 -36.07 -3.08 -3.10
C GLU A 298 -36.61 -2.20 -4.24
N ALA A 299 -37.09 -1.00 -3.92
CA ALA A 299 -37.65 -0.09 -4.93
C ALA A 299 -36.56 0.40 -5.89
N HIS A 300 -35.38 0.72 -5.36
CA HIS A 300 -34.23 1.11 -6.16
C HIS A 300 -33.79 -0.03 -7.08
N ARG A 301 -33.61 -1.24 -6.54
CA ARG A 301 -33.21 -2.42 -7.33
C ARG A 301 -34.19 -2.78 -8.42
N ALA A 302 -35.50 -2.65 -8.15
CA ALA A 302 -36.53 -2.91 -9.15
C ALA A 302 -36.54 -1.85 -10.27
N ALA A 303 -36.30 -0.59 -9.92
CA ALA A 303 -36.26 0.52 -10.87
C ALA A 303 -34.95 0.58 -11.68
N HIS A 304 -33.86 0.10 -11.13
CA HIS A 304 -32.51 0.18 -11.69
C HIS A 304 -31.84 -1.18 -11.76
N PRO A 305 -32.19 -2.07 -12.72
CA PRO A 305 -31.50 -3.36 -12.88
C PRO A 305 -30.05 -3.14 -13.31
N VAL A 306 -29.14 -3.99 -12.85
CA VAL A 306 -27.71 -3.92 -13.22
C VAL A 306 -27.55 -4.21 -14.72
N VAL A 307 -27.05 -3.24 -15.46
CA VAL A 307 -26.74 -3.37 -16.89
C VAL A 307 -25.24 -3.57 -17.05
N ARG A 308 -24.82 -4.63 -17.75
CA ARG A 308 -23.41 -4.89 -18.07
C ARG A 308 -23.15 -4.63 -19.56
N THR A 309 -21.90 -4.27 -19.88
CA THR A 309 -21.47 -3.98 -21.25
C THR A 309 -20.10 -4.55 -21.56
N ASP A 310 -19.94 -5.07 -22.77
CA ASP A 310 -18.63 -5.43 -23.36
C ASP A 310 -17.88 -4.22 -23.93
N ALA A 311 -18.56 -3.09 -24.06
CA ALA A 311 -17.94 -1.88 -24.55
C ALA A 311 -16.85 -1.45 -23.57
N VAL A 312 -15.61 -1.53 -24.00
CA VAL A 312 -14.53 -0.78 -23.37
C VAL A 312 -14.83 0.68 -23.67
N PRO A 313 -15.02 1.56 -22.67
CA PRO A 313 -15.12 2.97 -22.91
C PRO A 313 -13.95 3.36 -23.78
N ALA A 314 -14.21 3.95 -24.95
CA ALA A 314 -13.13 4.58 -25.67
C ALA A 314 -12.53 5.59 -24.68
N ILE A 315 -11.40 5.25 -24.10
CA ILE A 315 -10.52 6.24 -23.52
C ILE A 315 -10.32 7.17 -24.69
N GLY A 316 -10.98 8.34 -24.66
CA GLY A 316 -10.87 9.32 -25.74
C GLY A 316 -9.39 9.47 -26.05
N PRO A 317 -8.99 9.72 -27.30
CA PRO A 317 -7.60 9.72 -27.69
C PRO A 317 -6.84 10.39 -26.56
N ALA A 318 -5.83 9.69 -26.04
CA ALA A 318 -4.97 10.26 -25.00
C ALA A 318 -4.73 11.68 -25.50
N ARG A 319 -5.26 12.67 -24.79
CA ARG A 319 -5.08 14.06 -25.20
C ARG A 319 -3.63 14.12 -25.57
N GLU A 320 -3.35 14.43 -26.86
CA GLU A 320 -1.96 14.57 -27.30
C GLU A 320 -1.25 15.28 -26.16
N ALA A 321 -0.10 14.79 -25.77
CA ALA A 321 0.64 15.30 -24.63
C ALA A 321 1.06 16.75 -24.92
N GLY A 322 0.09 17.62 -24.93
CA GLY A 322 0.13 19.07 -25.02
C GLY A 322 -0.42 19.57 -23.70
N GLU A 323 0.45 20.12 -22.93
CA GLU A 323 0.29 20.92 -21.72
C GLU A 323 -1.09 20.81 -21.06
N VAL A 324 -1.30 19.67 -20.34
CA VAL A 324 -2.52 19.47 -19.53
C VAL A 324 -2.49 20.39 -18.30
N PHE A 325 -1.27 20.80 -17.92
CA PHE A 325 -0.99 21.74 -16.83
C PHE A 325 -0.13 22.87 -17.34
N SER A 326 -0.34 24.08 -16.86
CA SER A 326 0.62 25.17 -17.05
C SER A 326 1.92 24.84 -16.31
N ALA A 327 3.02 25.48 -16.68
CA ALA A 327 4.29 25.33 -15.97
C ALA A 327 4.16 25.69 -14.46
N GLU A 328 3.25 26.58 -14.13
CA GLU A 328 2.92 26.95 -12.74
C GLU A 328 2.16 25.83 -12.04
N ASP A 329 1.19 25.18 -12.69
CA ASP A 329 0.45 24.04 -12.13
C ASP A 329 1.39 22.83 -11.92
N GLU A 330 2.29 22.54 -12.87
CA GLU A 330 3.28 21.48 -12.75
C GLU A 330 4.22 21.71 -11.57
N GLU A 331 4.67 22.94 -11.36
CA GLU A 331 5.55 23.29 -10.24
C GLU A 331 4.79 23.18 -8.91
N GLU A 332 3.53 23.63 -8.83
CA GLU A 332 2.68 23.47 -7.64
C GLU A 332 2.43 21.99 -7.32
N ILE A 333 2.09 21.17 -8.32
CA ILE A 333 1.93 19.71 -8.17
C ILE A 333 3.25 19.10 -7.70
N ARG A 334 4.37 19.47 -8.29
CA ARG A 334 5.70 18.99 -7.90
C ARG A 334 6.04 19.35 -6.47
N GLN A 335 5.77 20.58 -6.04
CA GLN A 335 5.99 21.02 -4.66
C GLN A 335 5.10 20.26 -3.68
N ARG A 336 3.83 20.07 -4.01
CA ARG A 336 2.90 19.24 -3.20
C ARG A 336 3.39 17.80 -3.10
N LEU A 337 3.73 17.16 -4.21
CA LEU A 337 4.24 15.77 -4.22
C LEU A 337 5.58 15.65 -3.49
N SER A 338 6.47 16.66 -3.61
CA SER A 338 7.72 16.72 -2.84
C SER A 338 7.47 16.91 -1.34
N GLY A 339 6.53 17.78 -0.97
CA GLY A 339 6.11 17.99 0.42
C GLY A 339 5.49 16.74 1.04
N LEU A 340 4.84 15.92 0.24
CA LEU A 340 4.24 14.64 0.59
C LEU A 340 5.25 13.46 0.57
N GLY A 341 6.50 13.69 0.10
CA GLY A 341 7.53 12.66 0.03
C GLY A 341 7.46 11.73 -1.18
N TYR A 342 6.58 11.98 -2.14
CA TYR A 342 6.45 11.18 -3.37
C TYR A 342 7.51 11.54 -4.43
N LEU A 343 8.09 12.73 -4.37
CA LEU A 343 9.21 13.15 -5.22
C LEU A 343 10.42 13.42 -4.35
N SER A 344 11.52 12.72 -4.64
CA SER A 344 12.84 12.88 -3.99
C SER A 344 13.75 13.73 -4.86
#